data_4ae165fbea1b5e1f25f70c4d5d0436b7
#
_entry.id   4ae165fbea1b5e1f25f70c4d5d0436b7
#
_cell.length_a   1.000
_cell.length_b   1.000
_cell.length_c   1.000
_cell.angle_alpha   90.00
_cell.angle_beta   90.00
_cell.angle_gamma   90.00
#
_symmetry.space_group_name_H-M   'P 1'
#
loop_
_entity.id
_entity.type
_entity.pdbx_description
1 polymer ?
#
loop_
_entity_poly.entity_id
_entity_poly.type
_entity_poly.pdbx_seq_one_letter_code
_entity_poly.pdbx_strand_id
1 'polypeptide(L)'
;MSGKTAMVTGITGQDGSYLAELLLDKGYEVYGLVRRVSQPTSGRSLINHLLTNEKFHLVNGDLADQNSIDNAVAQSQPDEFYNLGAMSFVPESWRSPMMTADITGLGALRCLEAIRKHAPHCRFYQAGSSEQYGKVRDVPQTEATPFHPRSPYGCAKVFAFEITRNYRESYDMFACTGILFNHESPRRGLEFVTRKVTMTAARIAKGFDECLWIGNVDAKRDWGFAGDYVEMQWRMLQQDTPGDYVVATGRTHSVRDMITLAFSNVGMNLVWSGEGVDTIATDQDGTIRVRTNPKFFRPAEVDLLIGDPALAEKELGWVPGTSFEELVQMMVDSDVEIVEEAVKGGYAPPIPPE
;
A
#
# COMPACT_ATOMS: atom_id res chain seq x y z
N MET A 1 0.19 13.32 -30.75
CA MET A 1 0.63 14.00 -29.52
C MET A 1 1.59 13.05 -28.84
N SER A 2 2.81 13.50 -28.49
CA SER A 2 3.70 12.71 -27.63
C SER A 2 2.95 12.44 -26.32
N GLY A 3 2.87 11.19 -25.87
CA GLY A 3 2.25 10.85 -24.60
C GLY A 3 2.99 11.56 -23.46
N LYS A 4 2.31 11.81 -22.35
CA LYS A 4 2.96 12.31 -21.12
C LYS A 4 3.98 11.30 -20.62
N THR A 5 5.00 11.79 -19.92
CA THR A 5 6.01 10.98 -19.26
C THR A 5 5.75 10.95 -17.74
N ALA A 6 5.76 9.76 -17.14
CA ALA A 6 5.60 9.60 -15.70
C ALA A 6 6.79 8.89 -15.07
N MET A 7 7.27 9.35 -13.93
CA MET A 7 8.22 8.63 -13.07
C MET A 7 7.53 8.10 -11.83
N VAL A 8 7.82 6.84 -11.50
CA VAL A 8 7.22 6.15 -10.34
C VAL A 8 8.32 5.55 -9.47
N THR A 9 8.43 6.01 -8.22
CA THR A 9 9.23 5.31 -7.19
C THR A 9 8.41 4.20 -6.56
N GLY A 10 9.04 3.15 -6.03
CA GLY A 10 8.31 2.00 -5.50
C GLY A 10 7.58 1.18 -6.58
N ILE A 11 8.03 1.26 -7.83
CA ILE A 11 7.43 0.64 -9.02
C ILE A 11 7.24 -0.87 -8.88
N THR A 12 8.07 -1.55 -8.11
CA THR A 12 8.03 -3.00 -7.88
C THR A 12 7.06 -3.42 -6.76
N GLY A 13 6.44 -2.45 -6.08
CA GLY A 13 5.43 -2.69 -5.04
C GLY A 13 4.02 -2.87 -5.60
N GLN A 14 3.07 -3.12 -4.69
CA GLN A 14 1.65 -3.26 -5.02
C GLN A 14 1.16 -2.07 -5.85
N ASP A 15 1.16 -0.88 -5.27
CA ASP A 15 0.62 0.34 -5.90
C ASP A 15 1.40 0.72 -7.16
N GLY A 16 2.75 0.62 -7.10
CA GLY A 16 3.60 0.93 -8.25
C GLY A 16 3.27 0.09 -9.48
N SER A 17 2.99 -1.20 -9.29
CA SER A 17 2.64 -2.10 -10.38
C SER A 17 1.26 -1.81 -10.98
N TYR A 18 0.24 -1.53 -10.16
CA TYR A 18 -1.08 -1.12 -10.65
C TYR A 18 -1.04 0.26 -11.32
N LEU A 19 -0.31 1.21 -10.73
CA LEU A 19 -0.17 2.54 -11.32
C LEU A 19 0.55 2.50 -12.67
N ALA A 20 1.59 1.67 -12.80
CA ALA A 20 2.28 1.50 -14.07
C ALA A 20 1.35 0.99 -15.17
N GLU A 21 0.54 -0.02 -14.88
CA GLU A 21 -0.49 -0.53 -15.81
C GLU A 21 -1.47 0.57 -16.20
N LEU A 22 -2.03 1.27 -15.21
CA LEU A 22 -2.98 2.37 -15.45
C LEU A 22 -2.37 3.48 -16.33
N LEU A 23 -1.13 3.89 -16.07
CA LEU A 23 -0.45 4.94 -16.83
C LEU A 23 -0.14 4.49 -18.28
N LEU A 24 0.30 3.25 -18.47
CA LEU A 24 0.53 2.67 -19.79
C LEU A 24 -0.76 2.59 -20.60
N ASP A 25 -1.87 2.16 -19.99
CA ASP A 25 -3.20 2.12 -20.62
C ASP A 25 -3.70 3.52 -21.01
N LYS A 26 -3.33 4.54 -20.24
CA LYS A 26 -3.59 5.96 -20.58
C LYS A 26 -2.61 6.52 -21.63
N GLY A 27 -1.66 5.72 -22.09
CA GLY A 27 -0.73 6.09 -23.15
C GLY A 27 0.55 6.80 -22.71
N TYR A 28 0.83 6.84 -21.41
CA TYR A 28 2.06 7.43 -20.87
C TYR A 28 3.30 6.62 -21.26
N GLU A 29 4.43 7.28 -21.27
CA GLU A 29 5.75 6.67 -21.16
C GLU A 29 6.12 6.61 -19.67
N VAL A 30 6.38 5.40 -19.13
CA VAL A 30 6.53 5.16 -17.69
C VAL A 30 7.97 4.80 -17.34
N TYR A 31 8.57 5.57 -16.45
CA TYR A 31 9.89 5.34 -15.88
C TYR A 31 9.77 4.87 -14.42
N GLY A 32 10.10 3.60 -14.20
CA GLY A 32 10.10 3.02 -12.85
C GLY A 32 11.46 3.13 -12.19
N LEU A 33 11.55 3.81 -11.03
CA LEU A 33 12.77 3.89 -10.23
C LEU A 33 12.99 2.58 -9.47
N VAL A 34 14.11 1.90 -9.71
CA VAL A 34 14.48 0.65 -9.04
C VAL A 34 15.87 0.74 -8.44
N ARG A 35 16.05 0.13 -7.26
CA ARG A 35 17.37 0.00 -6.65
C ARG A 35 18.24 -0.97 -7.45
N ARG A 36 19.49 -0.62 -7.61
CA ARG A 36 20.48 -1.53 -8.18
C ARG A 36 20.79 -2.63 -7.17
N VAL A 37 20.42 -3.86 -7.50
CA VAL A 37 20.70 -5.05 -6.70
C VAL A 37 21.58 -6.01 -7.49
N SER A 38 22.31 -6.89 -6.79
CA SER A 38 23.21 -7.88 -7.41
C SER A 38 22.49 -8.89 -8.30
N GLN A 39 21.20 -9.13 -8.04
CA GLN A 39 20.32 -9.94 -8.88
C GLN A 39 19.22 -9.06 -9.47
N PRO A 40 19.37 -8.57 -10.71
CA PRO A 40 18.45 -7.58 -11.30
C PRO A 40 16.99 -8.03 -11.44
N THR A 41 16.71 -9.33 -11.45
CA THR A 41 15.35 -9.91 -11.52
C THR A 41 14.69 -10.08 -10.15
N SER A 42 15.45 -9.96 -9.05
CA SER A 42 14.91 -10.10 -7.71
C SER A 42 13.91 -8.97 -7.40
N GLY A 43 12.73 -9.33 -6.85
CA GLY A 43 11.71 -8.39 -6.43
C GLY A 43 10.93 -7.69 -7.56
N ARG A 44 11.00 -8.19 -8.80
CA ARG A 44 10.29 -7.60 -9.96
C ARG A 44 9.08 -8.40 -10.42
N SER A 45 8.67 -9.43 -9.70
CA SER A 45 7.59 -10.34 -10.12
C SER A 45 6.31 -9.60 -10.52
N LEU A 46 5.94 -8.54 -9.81
CA LEU A 46 4.71 -7.77 -10.06
C LEU A 46 4.75 -6.91 -11.34
N ILE A 47 5.93 -6.68 -11.93
CA ILE A 47 6.10 -5.86 -13.14
C ILE A 47 6.73 -6.62 -14.30
N ASN A 48 6.99 -7.92 -14.17
CA ASN A 48 7.68 -8.70 -15.21
C ASN A 48 6.93 -8.66 -16.56
N HIS A 49 5.60 -8.69 -16.54
CA HIS A 49 4.75 -8.61 -17.73
C HIS A 49 4.85 -7.25 -18.45
N LEU A 50 5.29 -6.19 -17.77
CA LEU A 50 5.48 -4.86 -18.35
C LEU A 50 6.83 -4.68 -19.04
N LEU A 51 7.83 -5.54 -18.77
CA LEU A 51 9.20 -5.38 -19.27
C LEU A 51 9.31 -5.50 -20.79
N THR A 52 8.31 -6.03 -21.47
CA THR A 52 8.25 -6.14 -22.93
C THR A 52 7.52 -4.96 -23.58
N ASN A 53 6.95 -4.04 -22.79
CA ASN A 53 6.28 -2.86 -23.31
C ASN A 53 7.31 -1.78 -23.65
N GLU A 54 7.31 -1.29 -24.88
CA GLU A 54 8.27 -0.29 -25.38
C GLU A 54 8.20 1.06 -24.64
N LYS A 55 7.06 1.35 -23.98
CA LYS A 55 6.84 2.56 -23.18
C LYS A 55 7.17 2.39 -21.70
N PHE A 56 7.66 1.21 -21.27
CA PHE A 56 7.99 0.94 -19.88
C PHE A 56 9.50 0.82 -19.69
N HIS A 57 10.09 1.72 -18.90
CA HIS A 57 11.52 1.82 -18.68
C HIS A 57 11.87 1.68 -17.21
N LEU A 58 12.95 0.96 -16.90
CA LEU A 58 13.50 0.92 -15.55
C LEU A 58 14.75 1.78 -15.45
N VAL A 59 14.77 2.69 -14.47
CA VAL A 59 15.89 3.57 -14.18
C VAL A 59 16.45 3.23 -12.80
N ASN A 60 17.78 3.13 -12.70
CA ASN A 60 18.42 2.87 -11.42
C ASN A 60 18.44 4.13 -10.55
N GLY A 61 18.03 3.98 -9.28
CA GLY A 61 18.12 5.03 -8.28
C GLY A 61 17.70 4.53 -6.89
N ASP A 62 18.10 5.28 -5.87
CA ASP A 62 17.78 4.98 -4.47
C ASP A 62 17.28 6.25 -3.78
N LEU A 63 16.17 6.17 -3.03
CA LEU A 63 15.62 7.29 -2.27
C LEU A 63 16.58 7.80 -1.18
N ALA A 64 17.59 7.02 -0.82
CA ALA A 64 18.67 7.45 0.08
C ALA A 64 19.81 8.19 -0.63
N ASP A 65 19.84 8.22 -1.97
CA ASP A 65 20.91 8.83 -2.76
C ASP A 65 20.39 9.95 -3.69
N GLN A 66 20.67 11.22 -3.31
CA GLN A 66 20.28 12.41 -4.07
C GLN A 66 20.78 12.37 -5.52
N ASN A 67 22.04 11.98 -5.74
CA ASN A 67 22.61 12.01 -7.07
C ASN A 67 21.91 11.04 -8.02
N SER A 68 21.52 9.87 -7.52
CA SER A 68 20.81 8.89 -8.34
C SER A 68 19.41 9.37 -8.72
N ILE A 69 18.71 10.09 -7.83
CA ILE A 69 17.39 10.68 -8.10
C ILE A 69 17.55 11.86 -9.09
N ASP A 70 18.52 12.74 -8.88
CA ASP A 70 18.82 13.85 -9.80
C ASP A 70 19.04 13.33 -11.23
N ASN A 71 19.87 12.29 -11.39
CA ASN A 71 20.14 11.68 -12.69
C ASN A 71 18.89 11.05 -13.31
N ALA A 72 18.07 10.37 -12.51
CA ALA A 72 16.84 9.74 -12.98
C ALA A 72 15.83 10.78 -13.47
N VAL A 73 15.62 11.86 -12.74
CA VAL A 73 14.72 12.97 -13.13
C VAL A 73 15.27 13.71 -14.36
N ALA A 74 16.58 14.00 -14.39
CA ALA A 74 17.21 14.66 -15.54
C ALA A 74 17.12 13.82 -16.83
N GLN A 75 17.20 12.48 -16.71
CA GLN A 75 17.10 11.57 -17.84
C GLN A 75 15.67 11.43 -18.36
N SER A 76 14.68 11.28 -17.47
CA SER A 76 13.29 10.99 -17.84
C SER A 76 12.47 12.24 -18.14
N GLN A 77 12.87 13.43 -17.62
CA GLN A 77 12.13 14.71 -17.77
C GLN A 77 10.61 14.53 -17.57
N PRO A 78 10.15 14.00 -16.40
CA PRO A 78 8.79 13.60 -16.24
C PRO A 78 7.82 14.78 -16.19
N ASP A 79 6.63 14.62 -16.79
CA ASP A 79 5.49 15.51 -16.62
C ASP A 79 4.81 15.27 -15.27
N GLU A 80 4.87 14.02 -14.79
CA GLU A 80 4.25 13.58 -13.54
C GLU A 80 5.20 12.67 -12.75
N PHE A 81 5.32 12.91 -11.46
CA PHE A 81 6.17 12.11 -10.57
C PHE A 81 5.34 11.56 -9.40
N TYR A 82 5.33 10.23 -9.26
CA TYR A 82 4.60 9.52 -8.20
C TYR A 82 5.58 8.92 -7.20
N ASN A 83 5.66 9.51 -6.01
CA ASN A 83 6.53 9.01 -4.94
C ASN A 83 5.78 8.01 -4.05
N LEU A 84 5.85 6.72 -4.44
CA LEU A 84 5.25 5.60 -3.70
C LEU A 84 6.27 4.83 -2.88
N GLY A 85 7.56 5.02 -3.16
CA GLY A 85 8.66 4.33 -2.49
C GLY A 85 8.73 4.67 -0.99
N ALA A 86 8.68 3.66 -0.12
CA ALA A 86 8.75 3.81 1.32
C ALA A 86 9.14 2.48 1.99
N MET A 87 9.56 2.56 3.26
CA MET A 87 9.61 1.40 4.16
C MET A 87 8.23 1.25 4.83
N SER A 88 7.27 0.64 4.12
CA SER A 88 5.85 0.67 4.47
C SER A 88 5.42 -0.35 5.55
N PHE A 89 6.26 -1.33 5.88
CA PHE A 89 5.96 -2.29 6.94
C PHE A 89 6.21 -1.67 8.32
N VAL A 90 5.14 -1.24 8.98
CA VAL A 90 5.19 -0.49 10.24
C VAL A 90 6.04 -1.17 11.33
N PRO A 91 5.95 -2.51 11.57
CA PRO A 91 6.80 -3.18 12.55
C PRO A 91 8.30 -3.03 12.28
N GLU A 92 8.73 -3.02 11.02
CA GLU A 92 10.14 -2.82 10.67
C GLU A 92 10.64 -1.41 11.01
N SER A 93 9.76 -0.41 10.99
CA SER A 93 10.15 0.95 11.36
C SER A 93 10.65 1.09 12.80
N TRP A 94 10.23 0.19 13.71
CA TRP A 94 10.72 0.13 15.08
C TRP A 94 12.11 -0.51 15.19
N ARG A 95 12.44 -1.42 14.27
CA ARG A 95 13.75 -2.06 14.19
C ARG A 95 14.77 -1.19 13.47
N SER A 96 14.32 -0.45 12.46
CA SER A 96 15.16 0.35 11.57
C SER A 96 14.67 1.81 11.45
N PRO A 97 14.55 2.57 12.57
CA PRO A 97 13.92 3.89 12.56
C PRO A 97 14.69 4.93 11.73
N MET A 98 16.03 4.89 11.75
CA MET A 98 16.89 5.80 10.99
C MET A 98 16.73 5.59 9.47
N MET A 99 16.73 4.33 9.02
CA MET A 99 16.52 4.00 7.61
C MET A 99 15.10 4.37 7.17
N THR A 100 14.10 4.17 8.05
CA THR A 100 12.72 4.57 7.78
C THR A 100 12.61 6.08 7.60
N ALA A 101 13.23 6.88 8.46
CA ALA A 101 13.25 8.33 8.36
C ALA A 101 13.98 8.80 7.08
N ASP A 102 15.10 8.19 6.76
CA ASP A 102 15.92 8.55 5.60
C ASP A 102 15.22 8.23 4.27
N ILE A 103 14.69 7.03 4.11
CA ILE A 103 14.03 6.59 2.87
C ILE A 103 12.63 7.21 2.74
N THR A 104 11.79 7.10 3.78
CA THR A 104 10.38 7.48 3.71
C THR A 104 10.18 8.98 3.87
N GLY A 105 10.93 9.62 4.77
CA GLY A 105 10.86 11.06 5.02
C GLY A 105 11.78 11.86 4.09
N LEU A 106 13.09 11.74 4.26
CA LEU A 106 14.06 12.51 3.48
C LEU A 106 14.05 12.12 1.99
N GLY A 107 13.65 10.88 1.64
CA GLY A 107 13.45 10.48 0.26
C GLY A 107 12.45 11.37 -0.49
N ALA A 108 11.35 11.77 0.17
CA ALA A 108 10.39 12.72 -0.41
C ALA A 108 11.02 14.07 -0.70
N LEU A 109 11.81 14.61 0.24
CA LEU A 109 12.56 15.85 0.06
C LEU A 109 13.55 15.75 -1.10
N ARG A 110 14.28 14.64 -1.23
CA ARG A 110 15.21 14.42 -2.34
C ARG A 110 14.50 14.42 -3.70
N CYS A 111 13.32 13.81 -3.78
CA CYS A 111 12.52 13.84 -5.01
C CYS A 111 12.06 15.25 -5.37
N LEU A 112 11.56 16.02 -4.39
CA LEU A 112 11.14 17.40 -4.59
C LEU A 112 12.31 18.30 -5.06
N GLU A 113 13.49 18.16 -4.46
CA GLU A 113 14.69 18.89 -4.88
C GLU A 113 15.15 18.52 -6.31
N ALA A 114 15.13 17.25 -6.66
CA ALA A 114 15.46 16.78 -8.01
C ALA A 114 14.48 17.36 -9.03
N ILE A 115 13.18 17.33 -8.75
CA ILE A 115 12.14 17.90 -9.62
C ILE A 115 12.33 19.41 -9.77
N ARG A 116 12.47 20.14 -8.66
CA ARG A 116 12.67 21.59 -8.66
C ARG A 116 13.88 22.01 -9.51
N LYS A 117 14.94 21.19 -9.51
CA LYS A 117 16.20 21.46 -10.20
C LYS A 117 16.18 21.05 -11.66
N HIS A 118 15.59 19.91 -11.99
CA HIS A 118 15.74 19.28 -13.31
C HIS A 118 14.45 19.22 -14.15
N ALA A 119 13.27 19.26 -13.53
CA ALA A 119 11.97 19.18 -14.18
C ALA A 119 10.92 20.09 -13.48
N PRO A 120 11.12 21.42 -13.41
CA PRO A 120 10.27 22.30 -12.61
C PRO A 120 8.82 22.37 -13.08
N HIS A 121 8.49 21.86 -14.26
CA HIS A 121 7.13 21.73 -14.79
C HIS A 121 6.39 20.49 -14.27
N CYS A 122 7.11 19.55 -13.65
CA CYS A 122 6.60 18.26 -13.24
C CYS A 122 5.60 18.39 -12.09
N ARG A 123 4.47 17.70 -12.20
CA ARG A 123 3.49 17.55 -11.12
C ARG A 123 3.90 16.41 -10.20
N PHE A 124 3.92 16.68 -8.90
CA PHE A 124 4.40 15.72 -7.89
C PHE A 124 3.27 15.18 -7.02
N TYR A 125 3.20 13.87 -6.91
CA TYR A 125 2.33 13.15 -5.98
C TYR A 125 3.15 12.49 -4.88
N GLN A 126 2.78 12.72 -3.62
CA GLN A 126 3.31 12.04 -2.44
C GLN A 126 2.30 11.04 -1.90
N ALA A 127 2.70 9.80 -1.76
CA ALA A 127 1.91 8.82 -1.01
C ALA A 127 2.01 9.10 0.48
N GLY A 128 0.95 9.64 1.08
CA GLY A 128 0.76 9.75 2.51
C GLY A 128 0.27 8.45 3.13
N SER A 129 -0.21 8.49 4.38
CA SER A 129 -0.71 7.31 5.09
C SER A 129 -1.63 7.71 6.25
N SER A 130 -2.68 6.94 6.50
CA SER A 130 -3.52 7.07 7.70
C SER A 130 -2.76 6.89 9.02
N GLU A 131 -1.58 6.25 8.99
CA GLU A 131 -0.66 6.17 10.14
C GLU A 131 -0.14 7.54 10.62
N GLN A 132 -0.30 8.60 9.81
CA GLN A 132 -0.02 9.99 10.19
C GLN A 132 -0.97 10.46 11.31
N TYR A 133 -2.24 10.03 11.29
CA TYR A 133 -3.21 10.36 12.33
C TYR A 133 -2.88 9.71 13.67
N GLY A 134 -2.40 8.47 13.68
CA GLY A 134 -1.91 7.75 14.85
C GLY A 134 -2.92 7.71 16.01
N LYS A 135 -2.68 8.48 17.10
CA LYS A 135 -3.65 8.64 18.17
C LYS A 135 -4.72 9.63 17.76
N VAL A 136 -5.76 9.11 17.11
CA VAL A 136 -6.83 9.92 16.53
C VAL A 136 -7.61 10.71 17.60
N ARG A 137 -8.01 11.93 17.23
CA ARG A 137 -8.85 12.81 18.07
C ARG A 137 -10.26 12.92 17.54
N ASP A 138 -10.39 12.85 16.21
CA ASP A 138 -11.65 13.00 15.49
C ASP A 138 -11.95 11.73 14.69
N VAL A 139 -13.22 11.36 14.59
CA VAL A 139 -13.70 10.20 13.84
C VAL A 139 -14.95 10.61 13.05
N PRO A 140 -14.99 10.43 11.74
CA PRO A 140 -13.92 9.97 10.86
C PRO A 140 -12.78 10.99 10.72
N GLN A 141 -11.60 10.54 10.22
CA GLN A 141 -10.48 11.43 9.93
C GLN A 141 -10.67 12.12 8.58
N THR A 142 -10.39 13.42 8.57
CA THR A 142 -10.44 14.29 7.39
C THR A 142 -9.06 14.91 7.13
N GLU A 143 -8.93 15.68 6.07
CA GLU A 143 -7.73 16.47 5.76
C GLU A 143 -7.38 17.50 6.83
N ALA A 144 -8.38 17.94 7.62
CA ALA A 144 -8.21 18.89 8.72
C ALA A 144 -7.88 18.24 10.06
N THR A 145 -7.98 16.91 10.17
CA THR A 145 -7.69 16.18 11.42
C THR A 145 -6.21 16.26 11.76
N PRO A 146 -5.82 16.74 12.96
CA PRO A 146 -4.43 16.87 13.36
C PRO A 146 -3.70 15.53 13.42
N PHE A 147 -2.46 15.51 12.93
CA PHE A 147 -1.59 14.34 13.00
C PHE A 147 -1.03 14.12 14.41
N HIS A 148 -0.99 12.86 14.86
CA HIS A 148 -0.36 12.43 16.09
C HIS A 148 0.23 11.02 15.92
N PRO A 149 1.27 10.85 15.05
CA PRO A 149 1.79 9.54 14.68
C PRO A 149 2.27 8.73 15.89
N ARG A 150 2.11 7.42 15.81
CA ARG A 150 2.43 6.46 16.88
C ARG A 150 3.55 5.49 16.49
N SER A 151 4.21 5.71 15.35
CA SER A 151 5.30 4.88 14.84
C SER A 151 6.37 5.75 14.14
N PRO A 152 7.63 5.30 14.05
CA PRO A 152 8.65 5.96 13.24
C PRO A 152 8.22 6.12 11.78
N TYR A 153 7.49 5.14 11.23
CA TYR A 153 6.90 5.22 9.89
C TYR A 153 5.89 6.37 9.78
N GLY A 154 4.94 6.46 10.73
CA GLY A 154 3.97 7.56 10.77
C GLY A 154 4.65 8.93 10.87
N CYS A 155 5.70 9.06 11.70
CA CYS A 155 6.49 10.30 11.81
C CYS A 155 7.17 10.65 10.48
N ALA A 156 7.76 9.68 9.79
CA ALA A 156 8.39 9.89 8.48
C ALA A 156 7.37 10.33 7.41
N LYS A 157 6.16 9.75 7.44
CA LYS A 157 5.06 10.14 6.55
C LYS A 157 4.52 11.54 6.85
N VAL A 158 4.46 11.96 8.12
CA VAL A 158 4.13 13.35 8.49
C VAL A 158 5.19 14.31 7.94
N PHE A 159 6.48 14.00 8.10
CA PHE A 159 7.54 14.82 7.50
C PHE A 159 7.37 14.92 5.97
N ALA A 160 7.14 13.80 5.29
CA ALA A 160 6.94 13.78 3.84
C ALA A 160 5.73 14.62 3.40
N PHE A 161 4.62 14.57 4.16
CA PHE A 161 3.43 15.40 3.95
C PHE A 161 3.74 16.89 4.09
N GLU A 162 4.34 17.29 5.22
CA GLU A 162 4.60 18.69 5.53
C GLU A 162 5.62 19.31 4.58
N ILE A 163 6.66 18.55 4.18
CA ILE A 163 7.64 19.07 3.23
C ILE A 163 7.05 19.20 1.81
N THR A 164 6.13 18.30 1.42
CA THR A 164 5.41 18.41 0.14
C THR A 164 4.56 19.67 0.11
N ARG A 165 3.80 19.95 1.19
CA ARG A 165 3.01 21.16 1.33
C ARG A 165 3.89 22.41 1.34
N ASN A 166 5.01 22.38 2.06
CA ASN A 166 5.96 23.48 2.09
C ASN A 166 6.52 23.83 0.71
N TYR A 167 6.86 22.82 -0.11
CA TYR A 167 7.36 23.03 -1.47
C TYR A 167 6.28 23.58 -2.40
N ARG A 168 5.03 23.15 -2.25
CA ARG A 168 3.88 23.74 -2.95
C ARG A 168 3.75 25.24 -2.64
N GLU A 169 3.79 25.61 -1.35
CA GLU A 169 3.60 26.99 -0.89
C GLU A 169 4.80 27.90 -1.14
N SER A 170 6.04 27.37 -1.02
CA SER A 170 7.25 28.18 -1.08
C SER A 170 7.84 28.32 -2.48
N TYR A 171 7.60 27.32 -3.37
CA TYR A 171 8.20 27.27 -4.70
C TYR A 171 7.18 27.20 -5.82
N ASP A 172 5.88 27.33 -5.52
CA ASP A 172 4.77 27.24 -6.48
C ASP A 172 4.79 25.93 -7.28
N MET A 173 5.27 24.85 -6.66
CA MET A 173 5.28 23.53 -7.29
C MET A 173 3.89 22.92 -7.27
N PHE A 174 3.47 22.30 -8.37
CA PHE A 174 2.28 21.45 -8.34
C PHE A 174 2.60 20.17 -7.55
N ALA A 175 2.37 20.19 -6.24
CA ALA A 175 2.66 19.08 -5.35
C ALA A 175 1.47 18.77 -4.44
N CYS A 176 1.05 17.51 -4.38
CA CYS A 176 -0.10 17.06 -3.60
C CYS A 176 0.18 15.76 -2.85
N THR A 177 -0.59 15.51 -1.79
CA THR A 177 -0.48 14.29 -0.99
C THR A 177 -1.82 13.59 -0.86
N GLY A 178 -1.89 12.30 -1.24
CA GLY A 178 -2.99 11.42 -0.89
C GLY A 178 -2.75 10.82 0.49
N ILE A 179 -3.65 11.04 1.47
CA ILE A 179 -3.59 10.41 2.79
C ILE A 179 -4.30 9.06 2.69
N LEU A 180 -3.52 8.05 2.32
CA LEU A 180 -4.04 6.72 1.98
C LEU A 180 -4.41 5.93 3.24
N PHE A 181 -5.65 5.46 3.30
CA PHE A 181 -6.05 4.42 4.24
C PHE A 181 -5.60 3.05 3.71
N ASN A 182 -5.82 1.99 4.50
CA ASN A 182 -5.33 0.68 4.11
C ASN A 182 -5.95 0.25 2.77
N HIS A 183 -5.11 -0.16 1.84
CA HIS A 183 -5.55 -0.65 0.53
C HIS A 183 -4.77 -1.91 0.17
N GLU A 184 -5.52 -2.87 -0.28
CA GLU A 184 -5.10 -4.24 -0.38
C GLU A 184 -5.34 -4.79 -1.79
N SER A 185 -4.72 -5.90 -2.10
CA SER A 185 -4.92 -6.59 -3.37
C SER A 185 -4.24 -7.97 -3.36
N PRO A 186 -4.41 -8.78 -4.41
CA PRO A 186 -3.58 -9.97 -4.65
C PRO A 186 -2.07 -9.70 -4.71
N ARG A 187 -1.66 -8.44 -4.90
CA ARG A 187 -0.24 -8.03 -4.97
C ARG A 187 0.32 -7.54 -3.63
N ARG A 188 -0.47 -7.60 -2.56
CA ARG A 188 -0.02 -7.23 -1.21
C ARG A 188 1.08 -8.15 -0.73
N GLY A 189 2.06 -7.64 0.03
CA GLY A 189 3.10 -8.46 0.67
C GLY A 189 2.52 -9.43 1.68
N LEU A 190 3.09 -10.64 1.77
CA LEU A 190 2.61 -11.71 2.66
C LEU A 190 2.78 -11.38 4.16
N GLU A 191 3.59 -10.39 4.50
CA GLU A 191 3.78 -9.87 5.86
C GLU A 191 2.60 -9.04 6.37
N PHE A 192 1.70 -8.60 5.48
CA PHE A 192 0.52 -7.82 5.87
C PHE A 192 -0.65 -8.73 6.23
N VAL A 193 -1.41 -8.30 7.25
CA VAL A 193 -2.47 -9.09 7.88
C VAL A 193 -3.49 -9.65 6.88
N THR A 194 -3.92 -8.87 5.92
CA THR A 194 -4.91 -9.26 4.91
C THR A 194 -4.39 -10.39 4.04
N ARG A 195 -3.17 -10.24 3.50
CA ARG A 195 -2.57 -11.28 2.66
C ARG A 195 -2.15 -12.51 3.48
N LYS A 196 -1.70 -12.31 4.74
CA LYS A 196 -1.47 -13.43 5.67
C LYS A 196 -2.73 -14.27 5.84
N VAL A 197 -3.89 -13.63 6.02
CA VAL A 197 -5.20 -14.30 6.18
C VAL A 197 -5.57 -15.08 4.92
N THR A 198 -5.58 -14.44 3.75
CA THR A 198 -6.06 -15.07 2.50
C THR A 198 -5.16 -16.22 2.05
N MET A 199 -3.84 -16.03 2.11
CA MET A 199 -2.89 -17.09 1.79
C MET A 199 -2.98 -18.26 2.77
N THR A 200 -3.12 -18.02 4.08
CA THR A 200 -3.24 -19.11 5.05
C THR A 200 -4.57 -19.84 4.89
N ALA A 201 -5.67 -19.15 4.60
CA ALA A 201 -6.95 -19.79 4.30
C ALA A 201 -6.84 -20.72 3.06
N ALA A 202 -6.22 -20.25 1.98
CA ALA A 202 -5.96 -21.05 0.78
C ALA A 202 -5.07 -22.29 1.07
N ARG A 203 -4.02 -22.12 1.87
CA ARG A 203 -3.11 -23.21 2.30
C ARG A 203 -3.82 -24.24 3.16
N ILE A 204 -4.65 -23.81 4.12
CA ILE A 204 -5.46 -24.72 4.96
C ILE A 204 -6.44 -25.52 4.09
N ALA A 205 -7.11 -24.87 3.14
CA ALA A 205 -8.06 -25.52 2.24
C ALA A 205 -7.39 -26.60 1.37
N LYS A 206 -6.09 -26.49 1.11
CA LYS A 206 -5.30 -27.47 0.34
C LYS A 206 -4.46 -28.40 1.22
N GLY A 207 -4.62 -28.35 2.55
CA GLY A 207 -3.98 -29.25 3.51
C GLY A 207 -2.51 -28.97 3.82
N PHE A 208 -2.01 -27.78 3.55
CA PHE A 208 -0.62 -27.38 3.85
C PHE A 208 -0.45 -26.81 5.26
N ASP A 209 -1.47 -26.20 5.82
CA ASP A 209 -1.48 -25.65 7.18
C ASP A 209 -2.70 -26.17 7.94
N GLU A 210 -2.64 -26.11 9.27
CA GLU A 210 -3.73 -26.54 10.14
C GLU A 210 -4.48 -25.35 10.75
N CYS A 211 -3.76 -24.25 11.03
CA CYS A 211 -4.27 -23.13 11.82
C CYS A 211 -3.62 -21.80 11.44
N LEU A 212 -4.41 -20.73 11.37
CA LEU A 212 -3.96 -19.35 11.27
C LEU A 212 -3.63 -18.81 12.66
N TRP A 213 -2.39 -18.32 12.84
CA TRP A 213 -1.97 -17.61 14.05
C TRP A 213 -1.98 -16.10 13.78
N ILE A 214 -2.74 -15.34 14.59
CA ILE A 214 -3.01 -13.91 14.38
C ILE A 214 -2.93 -13.13 15.69
N GLY A 215 -2.86 -11.80 15.61
CA GLY A 215 -2.94 -10.91 16.77
C GLY A 215 -4.37 -10.53 17.15
N ASN A 216 -4.60 -9.24 17.42
CA ASN A 216 -5.91 -8.72 17.78
C ASN A 216 -6.91 -8.83 16.62
N VAL A 217 -7.90 -9.73 16.76
CA VAL A 217 -8.94 -9.95 15.72
C VAL A 217 -10.02 -8.87 15.72
N ASP A 218 -10.13 -8.08 16.79
CA ASP A 218 -11.17 -7.06 16.94
C ASP A 218 -10.72 -5.67 16.49
N ALA A 219 -9.44 -5.53 16.10
CA ALA A 219 -8.91 -4.31 15.49
C ALA A 219 -9.65 -4.00 14.18
N LYS A 220 -10.08 -2.74 14.02
CA LYS A 220 -10.84 -2.29 12.84
C LYS A 220 -9.99 -1.44 11.92
N ARG A 221 -10.17 -1.64 10.62
CA ARG A 221 -9.47 -0.87 9.56
C ARG A 221 -10.44 -0.56 8.43
N ASP A 222 -10.18 0.56 7.78
CA ASP A 222 -10.78 0.91 6.50
C ASP A 222 -9.90 0.27 5.43
N TRP A 223 -10.42 -0.72 4.70
CA TRP A 223 -9.73 -1.44 3.65
C TRP A 223 -10.38 -1.22 2.30
N GLY A 224 -9.61 -0.71 1.33
CA GLY A 224 -10.03 -0.57 -0.06
C GLY A 224 -9.16 -1.38 -1.02
N PHE A 225 -9.51 -1.36 -2.29
CA PHE A 225 -8.75 -2.00 -3.36
C PHE A 225 -7.65 -1.08 -3.91
N ALA A 226 -6.42 -1.58 -4.01
CA ALA A 226 -5.28 -0.80 -4.49
C ALA A 226 -5.47 -0.23 -5.91
N GLY A 227 -6.19 -0.94 -6.78
CA GLY A 227 -6.52 -0.45 -8.12
C GLY A 227 -7.36 0.82 -8.12
N ASP A 228 -8.35 0.93 -7.21
CA ASP A 228 -9.15 2.15 -7.04
C ASP A 228 -8.28 3.31 -6.51
N TYR A 229 -7.34 3.00 -5.62
CA TYR A 229 -6.47 4.00 -5.00
C TYR A 229 -5.45 4.60 -5.98
N VAL A 230 -4.87 3.80 -6.88
CA VAL A 230 -3.94 4.34 -7.88
C VAL A 230 -4.63 5.20 -8.92
N GLU A 231 -5.91 4.94 -9.22
CA GLU A 231 -6.71 5.84 -10.05
C GLU A 231 -6.88 7.21 -9.37
N MET A 232 -7.12 7.23 -8.05
CA MET A 232 -7.19 8.47 -7.27
C MET A 232 -5.86 9.24 -7.33
N GLN A 233 -4.72 8.55 -7.17
CA GLN A 233 -3.39 9.16 -7.28
C GLN A 233 -3.21 9.86 -8.63
N TRP A 234 -3.62 9.22 -9.72
CA TRP A 234 -3.59 9.81 -11.05
C TRP A 234 -4.54 11.02 -11.16
N ARG A 235 -5.79 10.92 -10.69
CA ARG A 235 -6.78 12.01 -10.75
C ARG A 235 -6.30 13.27 -10.03
N MET A 236 -5.59 13.14 -8.92
CA MET A 236 -5.03 14.27 -8.17
C MET A 236 -4.06 15.08 -9.02
N LEU A 237 -3.25 14.45 -9.87
CA LEU A 237 -2.31 15.14 -10.75
C LEU A 237 -2.96 15.69 -12.03
N GLN A 238 -4.25 15.43 -12.29
CA GLN A 238 -4.96 16.00 -13.44
C GLN A 238 -5.71 17.29 -13.12
N GLN A 239 -5.72 17.71 -11.86
CA GLN A 239 -6.42 18.92 -11.42
C GLN A 239 -5.70 20.21 -11.86
N ASP A 240 -6.42 21.34 -11.89
CA ASP A 240 -5.84 22.66 -12.18
C ASP A 240 -5.02 23.19 -10.99
N THR A 241 -5.41 22.84 -9.78
CA THR A 241 -4.76 23.25 -8.53
C THR A 241 -4.38 22.04 -7.67
N PRO A 242 -3.18 22.04 -7.04
CA PRO A 242 -2.79 20.95 -6.16
C PRO A 242 -3.55 20.99 -4.83
N GLY A 243 -3.90 19.81 -4.30
CA GLY A 243 -4.57 19.65 -3.01
C GLY A 243 -4.16 18.36 -2.31
N ASP A 244 -4.49 18.26 -1.02
CA ASP A 244 -4.28 17.04 -0.25
C ASP A 244 -5.64 16.39 0.01
N TYR A 245 -5.73 15.06 -0.10
CA TYR A 245 -7.01 14.35 -0.03
C TYR A 245 -6.90 13.08 0.81
N VAL A 246 -7.92 12.84 1.63
CA VAL A 246 -8.13 11.54 2.26
C VAL A 246 -8.62 10.55 1.21
N VAL A 247 -7.93 9.41 1.12
CA VAL A 247 -8.27 8.31 0.22
C VAL A 247 -8.65 7.10 1.06
N ALA A 248 -9.95 6.85 1.16
CA ALA A 248 -10.55 5.88 2.06
C ALA A 248 -11.85 5.34 1.47
N THR A 249 -12.36 4.22 2.04
CA THR A 249 -13.69 3.71 1.69
C THR A 249 -14.80 4.33 2.53
N GLY A 250 -14.45 4.95 3.67
CA GLY A 250 -15.41 5.45 4.66
C GLY A 250 -16.09 4.35 5.47
N ARG A 251 -15.61 3.11 5.37
CA ARG A 251 -16.14 1.94 6.09
C ARG A 251 -15.04 1.18 6.78
N THR A 252 -15.36 0.59 7.92
CA THR A 252 -14.40 -0.23 8.68
C THR A 252 -14.89 -1.64 8.85
N HIS A 253 -13.95 -2.58 8.75
CA HIS A 253 -14.16 -3.99 9.03
C HIS A 253 -13.14 -4.46 10.07
N SER A 254 -13.51 -5.43 10.89
CA SER A 254 -12.58 -6.03 11.84
C SER A 254 -11.69 -7.07 11.15
N VAL A 255 -10.56 -7.39 11.77
CA VAL A 255 -9.74 -8.54 11.33
C VAL A 255 -10.54 -9.83 11.42
N ARG A 256 -11.46 -9.93 12.38
CA ARG A 256 -12.41 -11.05 12.50
C ARG A 256 -13.31 -11.18 11.27
N ASP A 257 -13.87 -10.06 10.77
CA ASP A 257 -14.69 -10.07 9.55
C ASP A 257 -13.89 -10.54 8.34
N MET A 258 -12.65 -10.02 8.20
CA MET A 258 -11.73 -10.41 7.14
C MET A 258 -11.44 -11.92 7.17
N ILE A 259 -11.14 -12.48 8.35
CA ILE A 259 -10.87 -13.91 8.50
C ILE A 259 -12.11 -14.73 8.19
N THR A 260 -13.27 -14.35 8.75
CA THR A 260 -14.53 -15.07 8.56
C THR A 260 -14.87 -15.15 7.07
N LEU A 261 -14.76 -14.03 6.37
CA LEU A 261 -15.05 -13.97 4.94
C LEU A 261 -14.02 -14.76 4.10
N ALA A 262 -12.73 -14.64 4.39
CA ALA A 262 -11.69 -15.38 3.68
C ALA A 262 -11.85 -16.90 3.82
N PHE A 263 -12.16 -17.39 5.02
CA PHE A 263 -12.41 -18.81 5.24
C PHE A 263 -13.72 -19.28 4.60
N SER A 264 -14.77 -18.47 4.63
CA SER A 264 -16.02 -18.76 3.92
C SER A 264 -15.80 -18.93 2.41
N ASN A 265 -14.93 -18.10 1.81
CA ASN A 265 -14.61 -18.16 0.38
C ASN A 265 -13.83 -19.43 -0.03
N VAL A 266 -13.24 -20.14 0.94
CA VAL A 266 -12.65 -21.49 0.71
C VAL A 266 -13.53 -22.64 1.25
N GLY A 267 -14.80 -22.37 1.55
CA GLY A 267 -15.80 -23.37 1.97
C GLY A 267 -15.73 -23.74 3.46
N MET A 268 -15.10 -22.93 4.31
CA MET A 268 -14.98 -23.16 5.75
C MET A 268 -15.77 -22.11 6.54
N ASN A 269 -16.84 -22.54 7.22
CA ASN A 269 -17.65 -21.67 8.07
C ASN A 269 -17.09 -21.67 9.49
N LEU A 270 -16.62 -20.51 9.95
CA LEU A 270 -15.99 -20.36 11.25
C LEU A 270 -16.99 -20.00 12.35
N VAL A 271 -16.83 -20.65 13.51
CA VAL A 271 -17.54 -20.34 14.77
C VAL A 271 -16.50 -19.81 15.76
N TRP A 272 -16.70 -18.56 16.19
CA TRP A 272 -15.81 -17.89 17.12
C TRP A 272 -16.16 -18.15 18.57
N SER A 273 -15.15 -18.28 19.43
CA SER A 273 -15.28 -18.42 20.88
C SER A 273 -14.07 -17.81 21.60
N GLY A 274 -14.22 -17.54 22.90
CA GLY A 274 -13.21 -16.85 23.71
C GLY A 274 -13.13 -15.35 23.44
N GLU A 275 -12.30 -14.65 24.23
CA GLU A 275 -12.09 -13.20 24.16
C GLU A 275 -10.60 -12.87 24.25
N GLY A 276 -10.18 -11.75 23.65
CA GLY A 276 -8.82 -11.25 23.71
C GLY A 276 -7.80 -12.29 23.23
N VAL A 277 -6.84 -12.63 24.08
CA VAL A 277 -5.78 -13.59 23.77
C VAL A 277 -6.24 -15.05 23.73
N ASP A 278 -7.40 -15.35 24.29
CA ASP A 278 -8.00 -16.68 24.30
C ASP A 278 -8.99 -16.89 23.14
N THR A 279 -9.07 -15.94 22.21
CA THR A 279 -9.96 -16.03 21.05
C THR A 279 -9.49 -17.14 20.11
N ILE A 280 -10.43 -18.01 19.74
CA ILE A 280 -10.23 -19.07 18.74
C ILE A 280 -11.41 -19.09 17.76
N ALA A 281 -11.22 -19.69 16.59
CA ALA A 281 -12.31 -20.07 15.71
C ALA A 281 -12.18 -21.53 15.26
N THR A 282 -13.29 -22.23 15.23
CA THR A 282 -13.41 -23.60 14.74
C THR A 282 -14.21 -23.65 13.45
N ASP A 283 -13.89 -24.60 12.57
CA ASP A 283 -14.71 -24.89 11.41
C ASP A 283 -15.96 -25.70 11.77
N GLN A 284 -16.77 -26.06 10.78
CA GLN A 284 -17.99 -26.85 10.92
C GLN A 284 -17.77 -28.24 11.51
N ASP A 285 -16.55 -28.78 11.43
CA ASP A 285 -16.16 -30.09 11.94
C ASP A 285 -15.55 -29.99 13.37
N GLY A 286 -15.54 -28.81 13.94
CA GLY A 286 -15.00 -28.53 15.29
C GLY A 286 -13.46 -28.43 15.33
N THR A 287 -12.78 -28.42 14.18
CA THR A 287 -11.33 -28.25 14.10
C THR A 287 -10.96 -26.78 14.28
N ILE A 288 -10.00 -26.50 15.16
CA ILE A 288 -9.53 -25.13 15.39
C ILE A 288 -8.74 -24.68 14.16
N ARG A 289 -9.22 -23.61 13.49
CA ARG A 289 -8.60 -23.00 12.32
C ARG A 289 -7.96 -21.64 12.56
N VAL A 290 -8.32 -20.99 13.65
CA VAL A 290 -7.74 -19.69 14.03
C VAL A 290 -7.40 -19.68 15.51
N ARG A 291 -6.23 -19.15 15.84
CA ARG A 291 -5.77 -18.88 17.22
C ARG A 291 -5.14 -17.51 17.31
N THR A 292 -5.40 -16.80 18.40
CA THR A 292 -4.64 -15.59 18.72
C THR A 292 -3.30 -15.93 19.36
N ASN A 293 -2.29 -15.09 19.08
CA ASN A 293 -0.97 -15.18 19.69
C ASN A 293 -0.59 -13.81 20.29
N PRO A 294 -0.35 -13.74 21.61
CA PRO A 294 0.02 -12.49 22.27
C PRO A 294 1.26 -11.79 21.68
N LYS A 295 2.18 -12.54 21.06
CA LYS A 295 3.38 -11.98 20.40
C LYS A 295 3.05 -11.07 19.22
N PHE A 296 1.87 -11.21 18.61
CA PHE A 296 1.42 -10.42 17.46
C PHE A 296 0.59 -9.20 17.87
N PHE A 297 0.37 -8.99 19.17
CA PHE A 297 -0.30 -7.77 19.64
C PHE A 297 0.68 -6.59 19.60
N ARG A 298 0.29 -5.48 19.02
CA ARG A 298 1.12 -4.29 18.94
C ARG A 298 1.20 -3.59 20.29
N PRO A 299 2.37 -3.11 20.73
CA PRO A 299 2.51 -2.36 21.99
C PRO A 299 1.72 -1.05 22.02
N ALA A 300 1.47 -0.45 20.86
CA ALA A 300 0.70 0.77 20.68
C ALA A 300 -0.27 0.56 19.51
N GLU A 301 -1.38 -0.12 19.80
CA GLU A 301 -2.43 -0.33 18.80
C GLU A 301 -3.07 1.02 18.42
N VAL A 302 -3.41 1.17 17.16
CA VAL A 302 -4.28 2.25 16.69
C VAL A 302 -5.69 1.69 16.67
N ASP A 303 -6.54 2.19 17.59
CA ASP A 303 -7.82 1.59 17.88
C ASP A 303 -8.80 1.66 16.70
N LEU A 304 -8.88 2.83 16.04
CA LEU A 304 -9.81 3.05 14.93
C LEU A 304 -9.23 4.02 13.91
N LEU A 305 -9.09 3.56 12.68
CA LEU A 305 -8.81 4.40 11.52
C LEU A 305 -9.97 4.26 10.52
N ILE A 306 -10.69 5.34 10.32
CA ILE A 306 -11.75 5.45 9.31
C ILE A 306 -11.65 6.81 8.66
N GLY A 307 -11.43 6.85 7.33
CA GLY A 307 -11.30 8.09 6.58
C GLY A 307 -12.63 8.61 6.09
N ASP A 308 -12.74 9.94 5.97
CA ASP A 308 -13.84 10.60 5.29
C ASP A 308 -13.41 10.99 3.87
N PRO A 309 -13.82 10.26 2.82
CA PRO A 309 -13.46 10.56 1.43
C PRO A 309 -14.29 11.68 0.79
N ALA A 310 -15.14 12.38 1.53
CA ALA A 310 -16.12 13.33 0.97
C ALA A 310 -15.48 14.45 0.13
N LEU A 311 -14.28 14.90 0.48
CA LEU A 311 -13.57 15.92 -0.31
C LEU A 311 -13.09 15.33 -1.66
N ALA A 312 -12.57 14.12 -1.66
CA ALA A 312 -12.16 13.41 -2.86
C ALA A 312 -13.35 13.13 -3.79
N GLU A 313 -14.49 12.72 -3.25
CA GLU A 313 -15.72 12.54 -4.00
C GLU A 313 -16.18 13.86 -4.64
N LYS A 314 -16.26 14.93 -3.84
CA LYS A 314 -16.75 16.23 -4.27
C LYS A 314 -15.88 16.87 -5.35
N GLU A 315 -14.57 16.88 -5.17
CA GLU A 315 -13.65 17.66 -6.03
C GLU A 315 -13.08 16.84 -7.18
N LEU A 316 -12.86 15.54 -6.98
CA LEU A 316 -12.22 14.67 -7.96
C LEU A 316 -13.20 13.67 -8.61
N GLY A 317 -14.44 13.61 -8.12
CA GLY A 317 -15.45 12.63 -8.56
C GLY A 317 -14.99 11.19 -8.30
N TRP A 318 -14.12 10.99 -7.28
CA TRP A 318 -13.60 9.67 -6.98
C TRP A 318 -14.43 8.99 -5.89
N VAL A 319 -14.84 7.76 -6.18
CA VAL A 319 -15.51 6.85 -5.24
C VAL A 319 -14.86 5.49 -5.40
N PRO A 320 -14.50 4.79 -4.32
CA PRO A 320 -13.97 3.42 -4.43
C PRO A 320 -15.01 2.51 -5.09
N GLY A 321 -14.57 1.77 -6.13
CA GLY A 321 -15.45 0.93 -6.95
C GLY A 321 -15.63 -0.48 -6.41
N THR A 322 -14.68 -0.97 -5.59
CA THR A 322 -14.60 -2.35 -5.11
C THR A 322 -15.10 -2.45 -3.68
N SER A 323 -16.07 -3.31 -3.41
CA SER A 323 -16.56 -3.60 -2.06
C SER A 323 -15.55 -4.43 -1.26
N PHE A 324 -15.71 -4.46 0.07
CA PHE A 324 -14.87 -5.30 0.93
C PHE A 324 -14.99 -6.79 0.60
N GLU A 325 -16.20 -7.25 0.31
CA GLU A 325 -16.49 -8.62 -0.06
C GLU A 325 -15.81 -9.02 -1.38
N GLU A 326 -15.89 -8.17 -2.39
CA GLU A 326 -15.21 -8.38 -3.68
C GLU A 326 -13.70 -8.37 -3.53
N LEU A 327 -13.15 -7.48 -2.72
CA LEU A 327 -11.72 -7.42 -2.43
C LEU A 327 -11.22 -8.70 -1.78
N VAL A 328 -11.90 -9.19 -0.74
CA VAL A 328 -11.51 -10.44 -0.05
C VAL A 328 -11.63 -11.64 -0.99
N GLN A 329 -12.71 -11.72 -1.78
CA GLN A 329 -12.89 -12.77 -2.77
C GLN A 329 -11.73 -12.78 -3.78
N MET A 330 -11.42 -11.63 -4.38
CA MET A 330 -10.32 -11.47 -5.35
C MET A 330 -8.97 -11.93 -4.76
N MET A 331 -8.69 -11.58 -3.50
CA MET A 331 -7.45 -11.97 -2.83
C MET A 331 -7.40 -13.47 -2.56
N VAL A 332 -8.50 -14.05 -2.11
CA VAL A 332 -8.60 -15.50 -1.84
C VAL A 332 -8.47 -16.31 -3.14
N ASP A 333 -9.18 -15.92 -4.19
CA ASP A 333 -9.12 -16.61 -5.48
C ASP A 333 -7.69 -16.65 -6.02
N SER A 334 -7.01 -15.51 -6.00
CA SER A 334 -5.60 -15.43 -6.41
C SER A 334 -4.67 -16.28 -5.55
N ASP A 335 -4.89 -16.33 -4.23
CA ASP A 335 -4.06 -17.16 -3.35
C ASP A 335 -4.34 -18.65 -3.51
N VAL A 336 -5.58 -19.04 -3.79
CA VAL A 336 -5.93 -20.43 -4.15
C VAL A 336 -5.23 -20.84 -5.45
N GLU A 337 -5.24 -19.99 -6.48
CA GLU A 337 -4.53 -20.25 -7.75
C GLU A 337 -3.02 -20.43 -7.51
N ILE A 338 -2.39 -19.55 -6.72
CA ILE A 338 -0.96 -19.66 -6.37
C ILE A 338 -0.65 -20.99 -5.68
N VAL A 339 -1.49 -21.41 -4.73
CA VAL A 339 -1.32 -22.70 -4.03
C VAL A 339 -1.51 -23.87 -4.98
N GLU A 340 -2.50 -23.82 -5.87
CA GLU A 340 -2.74 -24.89 -6.87
C GLU A 340 -1.61 -24.98 -7.88
N GLU A 341 -1.07 -23.87 -8.33
CA GLU A 341 0.10 -23.86 -9.23
C GLU A 341 1.33 -24.47 -8.55
N ALA A 342 1.56 -24.15 -7.28
CA ALA A 342 2.63 -24.76 -6.50
C ALA A 342 2.48 -26.29 -6.41
N VAL A 343 1.27 -26.78 -6.14
CA VAL A 343 0.96 -28.22 -6.11
C VAL A 343 1.23 -28.88 -7.48
N LYS A 344 0.72 -28.27 -8.56
CA LYS A 344 0.94 -28.77 -9.94
C LYS A 344 2.43 -28.76 -10.32
N GLY A 345 3.16 -27.75 -9.86
CA GLY A 345 4.60 -27.59 -10.09
C GLY A 345 5.50 -28.44 -9.20
N GLY A 346 4.93 -29.13 -8.19
CA GLY A 346 5.69 -29.99 -7.27
C GLY A 346 6.57 -29.22 -6.27
N TYR A 347 6.23 -27.97 -5.93
CA TYR A 347 6.93 -27.16 -4.93
C TYR A 347 5.99 -26.66 -3.83
N ALA A 348 6.57 -26.25 -2.70
CA ALA A 348 5.77 -25.73 -1.59
C ALA A 348 5.20 -24.33 -1.91
N PRO A 349 3.89 -24.09 -1.62
CA PRO A 349 3.32 -22.77 -1.79
C PRO A 349 3.95 -21.75 -0.81
N PRO A 350 3.91 -20.44 -1.13
CA PRO A 350 4.45 -19.39 -0.27
C PRO A 350 3.92 -19.47 1.17
N ILE A 351 4.78 -19.23 2.14
CA ILE A 351 4.43 -19.22 3.57
C ILE A 351 4.44 -17.77 4.05
N PRO A 352 3.32 -17.25 4.58
CA PRO A 352 3.33 -15.96 5.24
C PRO A 352 4.30 -15.96 6.44
N PRO A 353 5.10 -14.91 6.64
CA PRO A 353 6.00 -14.83 7.79
C PRO A 353 5.21 -14.79 9.10
N GLU A 354 5.84 -15.35 10.17
CA GLU A 354 5.28 -15.35 11.53
C GLU A 354 5.18 -13.93 12.12
#